data_da1d13732100fd65b95110a8f17e96c8
#
_entry.id   da1d13732100fd65b95110a8f17e96c8
#
_cell.length_a   1.000
_cell.length_b   1.000
_cell.length_c   1.000
_cell.angle_alpha   90.00
_cell.angle_beta   90.00
_cell.angle_gamma   90.00
#
_symmetry.space_group_name_H-M   'P 1'
#
loop_
_entity.id
_entity.type
_entity.pdbx_description
1 polymer ?
#
loop_
_entity_poly.entity_id
_entity_poly.type
_entity_poly.pdbx_seq_one_letter_code
_entity_poly.pdbx_strand_id
1 'polypeptide(L)'
;MVKLVSRGKRLAKVNINATPCGRRGRNTDVKLDTLEIGKDAVVASVASDDQALRQHILDMGLTPGTEVTMMKYAPMGDPLEIRLRGYELTLRKDDAARIELVGIHDTDTGPRANAAIGTTEHPALGEGTYSPRAAKTAVPEGAPLHFALAGNQNCGKTTSFNQLTGSNQHVGNFPGVTVDRKDGTIRNHPEASVTDLPGIYSLSPYTGEEVVSRQFILDERPDAIIDIIDATNIERNLYLTLQLMELDRPMVIALNMMDEVTANGGAVDVNLLESLLGVPVV
;
A
#
# COMPACT_ATOMS: atom_id res chain seq x y z
N MET A 1 19.67 -21.04 1.08
CA MET A 1 19.42 -22.37 1.67
C MET A 1 19.42 -22.20 3.19
N VAL A 2 18.27 -21.87 3.78
CA VAL A 2 18.12 -21.65 5.23
C VAL A 2 17.35 -22.85 5.79
N LYS A 3 18.03 -23.64 6.63
CA LYS A 3 17.41 -24.75 7.36
C LYS A 3 16.65 -24.22 8.57
N LEU A 4 15.32 -24.29 8.52
CA LEU A 4 14.47 -24.19 9.71
C LEU A 4 14.39 -25.57 10.38
N VAL A 5 14.90 -25.67 11.60
CA VAL A 5 14.72 -26.82 12.47
C VAL A 5 13.41 -26.63 13.24
N SER A 6 12.40 -27.44 12.94
CA SER A 6 11.14 -27.50 13.70
C SER A 6 11.05 -28.84 14.43
N ARG A 7 10.84 -28.76 15.76
CA ARG A 7 10.46 -29.90 16.59
C ARG A 7 9.01 -30.29 16.33
N GLY A 8 8.82 -31.47 15.82
CA GLY A 8 7.74 -32.41 16.04
C GLY A 8 6.28 -31.92 16.02
N LYS A 9 5.68 -31.74 14.83
CA LYS A 9 4.27 -32.08 14.57
C LYS A 9 4.15 -32.56 13.12
N ARG A 10 3.40 -33.67 12.93
CA ARG A 10 3.21 -34.34 11.64
C ARG A 10 2.68 -33.36 10.60
N LEU A 11 3.44 -33.15 9.54
CA LEU A 11 2.99 -32.47 8.33
C LEU A 11 1.87 -33.31 7.68
N ALA A 12 0.67 -32.77 7.64
CA ALA A 12 -0.35 -33.26 6.74
C ALA A 12 0.13 -33.03 5.32
N LYS A 13 0.25 -34.11 4.53
CA LYS A 13 0.53 -34.02 3.10
C LYS A 13 -0.65 -33.31 2.44
N VAL A 14 -0.45 -32.06 2.01
CA VAL A 14 -1.39 -31.38 1.12
C VAL A 14 -1.27 -32.08 -0.24
N ASN A 15 -2.32 -32.79 -0.61
CA ASN A 15 -2.44 -33.48 -1.89
C ASN A 15 -2.75 -32.42 -2.96
N ILE A 16 -1.76 -32.04 -3.78
CA ILE A 16 -1.89 -31.06 -4.87
C ILE A 16 -2.62 -31.64 -6.11
N ASN A 17 -3.18 -32.82 -6.01
CA ASN A 17 -4.03 -33.45 -7.04
C ASN A 17 -5.50 -33.34 -6.66
N ALA A 18 -6.02 -32.12 -6.43
CA ALA A 18 -7.46 -31.91 -6.46
C ALA A 18 -7.89 -31.82 -7.93
N THR A 19 -8.52 -32.88 -8.39
CA THR A 19 -9.26 -32.96 -9.64
C THR A 19 -10.21 -31.77 -9.75
N PRO A 20 -10.29 -31.05 -10.89
CA PRO A 20 -11.21 -29.93 -11.02
C PRO A 20 -12.64 -30.48 -10.99
N CYS A 21 -13.37 -30.14 -9.93
CA CYS A 21 -14.81 -30.39 -9.81
C CYS A 21 -15.54 -29.58 -10.89
N GLY A 22 -16.31 -30.32 -11.70
CA GLY A 22 -17.47 -29.97 -12.51
C GLY A 22 -17.45 -28.63 -13.25
N ARG A 23 -17.35 -28.70 -14.57
CA ARG A 23 -17.72 -27.65 -15.53
C ARG A 23 -19.11 -27.07 -15.19
N ARG A 24 -19.17 -25.97 -14.46
CA ARG A 24 -20.27 -25.00 -14.57
C ARG A 24 -19.78 -23.90 -15.51
N GLY A 25 -20.64 -23.50 -16.45
CA GLY A 25 -20.34 -22.70 -17.61
C GLY A 25 -19.36 -21.55 -17.38
N ARG A 26 -18.30 -21.52 -18.18
CA ARG A 26 -17.39 -20.40 -18.26
C ARG A 26 -18.16 -19.23 -18.86
N ASN A 27 -18.68 -18.34 -18.04
CA ASN A 27 -18.98 -16.99 -18.46
C ASN A 27 -17.66 -16.22 -18.34
N THR A 28 -16.78 -16.35 -19.31
CA THR A 28 -15.40 -15.82 -19.31
C THR A 28 -15.27 -14.48 -20.03
N ASP A 29 -16.39 -13.79 -20.32
CA ASP A 29 -16.39 -12.59 -21.14
C ASP A 29 -16.82 -11.33 -20.39
N VAL A 30 -16.85 -11.32 -19.05
CA VAL A 30 -17.18 -10.13 -18.28
C VAL A 30 -15.88 -9.46 -17.84
N LYS A 31 -15.78 -8.19 -18.16
CA LYS A 31 -14.64 -7.34 -17.77
C LYS A 31 -15.00 -6.49 -16.56
N LEU A 32 -13.99 -6.06 -15.83
CA LEU A 32 -14.20 -5.28 -14.62
C LEU A 32 -14.93 -3.96 -14.87
N ASP A 33 -14.72 -3.32 -16.04
CA ASP A 33 -15.39 -2.08 -16.45
C ASP A 33 -16.90 -2.24 -16.70
N THR A 34 -17.41 -3.48 -16.78
CA THR A 34 -18.82 -3.81 -16.98
C THR A 34 -19.46 -4.49 -15.78
N LEU A 35 -18.73 -4.65 -14.66
CA LEU A 35 -19.25 -5.27 -13.44
C LEU A 35 -20.29 -4.32 -12.79
N GLU A 36 -21.48 -4.82 -12.50
CA GLU A 36 -22.53 -4.05 -11.84
C GLU A 36 -22.17 -3.69 -10.41
N ILE A 37 -22.64 -2.53 -9.93
CA ILE A 37 -22.45 -2.08 -8.54
C ILE A 37 -23.09 -3.08 -7.58
N GLY A 38 -22.35 -3.43 -6.51
CA GLY A 38 -22.81 -4.39 -5.50
C GLY A 38 -22.66 -5.85 -5.94
N LYS A 39 -21.84 -6.13 -6.95
CA LYS A 39 -21.46 -7.48 -7.34
C LYS A 39 -20.03 -7.78 -6.95
N ASP A 40 -19.82 -9.01 -6.50
CA ASP A 40 -18.51 -9.60 -6.28
C ASP A 40 -18.12 -10.46 -7.49
N ALA A 41 -16.84 -10.47 -7.81
CA ALA A 41 -16.28 -11.31 -8.86
C ALA A 41 -14.82 -11.64 -8.56
N VAL A 42 -14.29 -12.65 -9.22
CA VAL A 42 -12.88 -13.03 -9.05
C VAL A 42 -12.09 -12.66 -10.31
N VAL A 43 -10.95 -12.02 -10.16
CA VAL A 43 -10.02 -11.74 -11.25
C VAL A 43 -9.55 -13.06 -11.86
N ALA A 44 -9.81 -13.25 -13.14
CA ALA A 44 -9.37 -14.43 -13.88
C ALA A 44 -8.01 -14.19 -14.53
N SER A 45 -7.90 -13.06 -15.22
CA SER A 45 -6.66 -12.68 -15.91
C SER A 45 -6.59 -11.17 -16.13
N VAL A 46 -5.36 -10.68 -16.40
CA VAL A 46 -5.10 -9.31 -16.85
C VAL A 46 -4.61 -9.41 -18.30
N ALA A 47 -5.48 -9.05 -19.23
CA ALA A 47 -5.21 -9.09 -20.67
C ALA A 47 -4.62 -7.76 -21.13
N SER A 48 -3.29 -7.64 -21.15
CA SER A 48 -2.59 -6.48 -21.70
C SER A 48 -1.33 -6.91 -22.45
N ASP A 49 -1.16 -6.37 -23.64
CA ASP A 49 0.08 -6.52 -24.44
C ASP A 49 1.17 -5.58 -23.89
N ASP A 50 0.79 -4.54 -23.17
CA ASP A 50 1.70 -3.65 -22.46
C ASP A 50 2.13 -4.30 -21.13
N GLN A 51 3.39 -4.71 -21.09
CA GLN A 51 3.97 -5.36 -19.91
C GLN A 51 4.03 -4.41 -18.69
N ALA A 52 4.27 -3.12 -18.91
CA ALA A 52 4.34 -2.13 -17.85
C ALA A 52 2.97 -1.93 -17.21
N LEU A 53 1.91 -1.77 -18.03
CA LEU A 53 0.54 -1.67 -17.54
C LEU A 53 0.11 -2.95 -16.79
N ARG A 54 0.44 -4.12 -17.35
CA ARG A 54 0.13 -5.38 -16.71
C ARG A 54 0.78 -5.47 -15.32
N GLN A 55 2.07 -5.11 -15.22
CA GLN A 55 2.78 -5.12 -13.94
C GLN A 55 2.15 -4.14 -12.96
N HIS A 56 1.83 -2.93 -13.40
CA HIS A 56 1.15 -1.92 -12.58
C HIS A 56 -0.18 -2.42 -12.00
N ILE A 57 -1.04 -3.07 -12.82
CA ILE A 57 -2.30 -3.66 -12.36
C ILE A 57 -2.05 -4.76 -11.31
N LEU A 58 -1.03 -5.60 -11.51
CA LEU A 58 -0.65 -6.62 -10.55
C LEU A 58 -0.11 -6.02 -9.25
N ASP A 59 0.70 -4.96 -9.34
CA ASP A 59 1.24 -4.23 -8.17
C ASP A 59 0.13 -3.56 -7.37
N MET A 60 -0.94 -3.12 -8.01
CA MET A 60 -2.16 -2.67 -7.35
C MET A 60 -2.95 -3.79 -6.64
N GLY A 61 -2.48 -5.04 -6.71
CA GLY A 61 -3.08 -6.18 -6.03
C GLY A 61 -4.18 -6.91 -6.81
N LEU A 62 -4.43 -6.52 -8.06
CA LEU A 62 -5.39 -7.18 -8.95
C LEU A 62 -4.77 -8.42 -9.61
N THR A 63 -4.42 -9.39 -8.77
CA THR A 63 -3.81 -10.65 -9.21
C THR A 63 -4.88 -11.71 -9.52
N PRO A 64 -4.62 -12.66 -10.43
CA PRO A 64 -5.53 -13.78 -10.66
C PRO A 64 -5.89 -14.48 -9.35
N GLY A 65 -7.21 -14.69 -9.13
CA GLY A 65 -7.75 -15.25 -7.89
C GLY A 65 -8.16 -14.20 -6.85
N THR A 66 -7.88 -12.91 -7.07
CA THR A 66 -8.35 -11.85 -6.17
C THR A 66 -9.84 -11.60 -6.34
N GLU A 67 -10.58 -11.62 -5.24
CA GLU A 67 -11.98 -11.23 -5.19
C GLU A 67 -12.10 -9.70 -5.18
N VAL A 68 -12.98 -9.16 -6.02
CA VAL A 68 -13.24 -7.72 -6.16
C VAL A 68 -14.73 -7.45 -6.04
N THR A 69 -15.09 -6.37 -5.36
CA THR A 69 -16.47 -5.85 -5.25
C THR A 69 -16.57 -4.53 -5.99
N MET A 70 -17.54 -4.36 -6.88
CA MET A 70 -17.82 -3.07 -7.50
C MET A 70 -18.55 -2.16 -6.54
N MET A 71 -17.94 -1.04 -6.16
CA MET A 71 -18.49 -0.10 -5.19
C MET A 71 -19.29 1.02 -5.87
N LYS A 72 -18.68 1.72 -6.79
CA LYS A 72 -19.32 2.83 -7.52
C LYS A 72 -18.55 3.22 -8.79
N TYR A 73 -19.24 3.97 -9.65
CA TYR A 73 -18.64 4.69 -10.77
C TYR A 73 -18.67 6.18 -10.45
N ALA A 74 -17.66 6.93 -10.89
CA ALA A 74 -17.70 8.38 -10.86
C ALA A 74 -18.90 8.90 -11.71
N PRO A 75 -19.37 10.14 -11.49
CA PRO A 75 -20.58 10.68 -12.15
C PRO A 75 -20.56 10.62 -13.68
N MET A 76 -19.37 10.62 -14.29
CA MET A 76 -19.18 10.47 -15.76
C MET A 76 -18.83 9.04 -16.17
N GLY A 77 -18.87 8.07 -15.25
CA GLY A 77 -18.55 6.66 -15.50
C GLY A 77 -17.06 6.31 -15.47
N ASP A 78 -16.17 7.27 -15.22
CA ASP A 78 -14.73 7.11 -15.08
C ASP A 78 -14.20 8.14 -14.06
N PRO A 79 -13.39 7.73 -13.09
CA PRO A 79 -12.93 6.38 -12.78
C PRO A 79 -13.99 5.51 -12.09
N LEU A 80 -13.69 4.23 -11.97
CA LEU A 80 -14.47 3.29 -11.16
C LEU A 80 -13.75 3.03 -9.82
N GLU A 81 -14.53 2.69 -8.80
CA GLU A 81 -14.04 2.38 -7.48
C GLU A 81 -14.47 0.96 -7.10
N ILE A 82 -13.49 0.15 -6.77
CA ILE A 82 -13.67 -1.25 -6.38
C ILE A 82 -13.11 -1.47 -4.99
N ARG A 83 -13.64 -2.48 -4.30
CA ARG A 83 -13.07 -3.00 -3.05
C ARG A 83 -12.42 -4.33 -3.33
N LEU A 84 -11.21 -4.51 -2.82
CA LEU A 84 -10.49 -5.77 -2.85
C LEU A 84 -9.70 -5.95 -1.56
N ARG A 85 -9.68 -7.15 -1.00
CA ARG A 85 -8.95 -7.48 0.23
C ARG A 85 -9.15 -6.48 1.39
N GLY A 86 -10.33 -5.82 1.46
CA GLY A 86 -10.68 -4.89 2.54
C GLY A 86 -10.33 -3.42 2.28
N TYR A 87 -9.71 -3.06 1.16
CA TYR A 87 -9.44 -1.66 0.80
C TYR A 87 -10.13 -1.24 -0.50
N GLU A 88 -10.26 0.06 -0.69
CA GLU A 88 -10.85 0.67 -1.89
C GLU A 88 -9.77 1.10 -2.87
N LEU A 89 -9.94 0.73 -4.11
CA LEU A 89 -9.04 1.06 -5.20
C LEU A 89 -9.80 1.82 -6.28
N THR A 90 -9.27 2.96 -6.69
CA THR A 90 -9.78 3.72 -7.83
C THR A 90 -9.01 3.33 -9.08
N LEU A 91 -9.73 2.97 -10.14
CA LEU A 91 -9.14 2.50 -11.39
C LEU A 91 -9.77 3.23 -12.58
N ARG A 92 -8.97 3.56 -13.58
CA ARG A 92 -9.51 4.10 -14.83
C ARG A 92 -10.27 3.02 -15.60
N LYS A 93 -11.31 3.42 -16.30
CA LYS A 93 -12.16 2.51 -17.06
C LYS A 93 -11.38 1.73 -18.12
N ASP A 94 -10.43 2.39 -18.80
CA ASP A 94 -9.57 1.75 -19.80
C ASP A 94 -8.69 0.65 -19.24
N ASP A 95 -8.22 0.79 -17.99
CA ASP A 95 -7.42 -0.22 -17.30
C ASP A 95 -8.32 -1.36 -16.81
N ALA A 96 -9.50 -1.03 -16.27
CA ALA A 96 -10.50 -2.01 -15.87
C ALA A 96 -10.99 -2.90 -17.04
N ALA A 97 -11.09 -2.35 -18.24
CA ALA A 97 -11.47 -3.09 -19.45
C ALA A 97 -10.47 -4.19 -19.83
N ARG A 98 -9.30 -4.22 -19.22
CA ARG A 98 -8.25 -5.23 -19.44
C ARG A 98 -8.27 -6.37 -18.43
N ILE A 99 -9.15 -6.28 -17.42
CA ILE A 99 -9.26 -7.25 -16.34
C ILE A 99 -10.46 -8.15 -16.61
N GLU A 100 -10.19 -9.42 -16.83
CA GLU A 100 -11.22 -10.44 -17.04
C GLU A 100 -11.67 -11.02 -15.70
N LEU A 101 -12.97 -11.21 -15.57
CA LEU A 101 -13.62 -11.68 -14.34
C LEU A 101 -14.33 -13.01 -14.55
N VAL A 102 -14.43 -13.76 -13.43
CA VAL A 102 -15.20 -15.00 -13.34
C VAL A 102 -15.95 -15.04 -12.01
N GLY A 103 -16.98 -15.89 -11.93
CA GLY A 103 -17.66 -16.18 -10.66
C GLY A 103 -18.46 -15.00 -10.09
N ILE A 104 -19.10 -14.22 -10.97
CA ILE A 104 -19.92 -13.07 -10.55
C ILE A 104 -21.08 -13.52 -9.68
N HIS A 105 -21.25 -12.89 -8.52
CA HIS A 105 -22.35 -13.13 -7.59
C HIS A 105 -22.71 -11.83 -6.86
N ASP A 106 -23.87 -11.84 -6.19
CA ASP A 106 -24.27 -10.71 -5.35
C ASP A 106 -23.37 -10.62 -4.12
N THR A 107 -22.98 -9.40 -3.76
CA THR A 107 -22.18 -9.17 -2.55
C THR A 107 -22.96 -9.66 -1.34
N ASP A 108 -22.37 -10.62 -0.62
CA ASP A 108 -22.93 -11.10 0.65
C ASP A 108 -22.74 -10.00 1.71
N THR A 109 -23.81 -9.22 1.94
CA THR A 109 -23.85 -8.14 2.96
C THR A 109 -24.02 -8.68 4.38
N GLY A 110 -23.97 -10.00 4.56
CA GLY A 110 -23.96 -10.60 5.89
C GLY A 110 -22.75 -10.14 6.70
N PRO A 111 -22.89 -9.88 8.02
CA PRO A 111 -21.74 -9.62 8.85
C PRO A 111 -20.81 -10.84 8.75
N ARG A 112 -19.65 -10.67 8.13
CA ARG A 112 -18.59 -11.70 8.21
C ARG A 112 -18.32 -11.91 9.69
N ALA A 113 -18.62 -13.07 10.21
CA ALA A 113 -18.34 -13.44 11.58
C ALA A 113 -16.83 -13.33 11.78
N ASN A 114 -16.39 -12.17 12.29
CA ASN A 114 -15.05 -12.00 12.77
C ASN A 114 -14.87 -13.02 13.86
N ALA A 115 -14.07 -14.06 13.60
CA ALA A 115 -13.57 -14.90 14.66
C ALA A 115 -13.00 -13.94 15.71
N ALA A 116 -13.51 -14.00 16.93
CA ALA A 116 -13.05 -13.14 18.01
C ALA A 116 -11.57 -13.39 18.23
N ILE A 117 -10.75 -12.58 17.55
CA ILE A 117 -9.33 -12.46 17.83
C ILE A 117 -9.30 -11.67 19.12
N GLY A 118 -8.77 -12.29 20.19
CA GLY A 118 -8.69 -11.63 21.50
C GLY A 118 -8.09 -10.25 21.33
N THR A 119 -8.69 -9.25 21.98
CA THR A 119 -8.17 -7.89 22.01
C THR A 119 -6.76 -7.92 22.57
N THR A 120 -5.79 -7.82 21.67
CA THR A 120 -4.40 -7.60 22.06
C THR A 120 -4.25 -6.10 22.27
N GLU A 121 -3.88 -5.66 23.46
CA GLU A 121 -3.54 -4.25 23.70
C GLU A 121 -2.39 -3.89 22.77
N HIS A 122 -2.54 -2.76 22.04
CA HIS A 122 -1.44 -2.23 21.26
C HIS A 122 -0.29 -1.84 22.19
N PRO A 123 0.95 -2.24 21.89
CA PRO A 123 2.10 -1.75 22.61
C PRO A 123 2.16 -0.22 22.50
N ALA A 124 2.64 0.46 23.53
CA ALA A 124 2.83 1.91 23.46
C ALA A 124 3.76 2.25 22.28
N LEU A 125 3.36 3.25 21.49
CA LEU A 125 4.12 3.66 20.31
C LEU A 125 5.54 4.08 20.72
N GLY A 126 6.56 3.53 20.05
CA GLY A 126 7.96 3.91 20.26
C GLY A 126 8.69 3.17 21.38
N GLU A 127 8.11 2.11 21.98
CA GLU A 127 8.78 1.27 22.99
C GLU A 127 9.53 0.06 22.39
N GLY A 128 9.63 -0.02 21.06
CA GLY A 128 10.37 -1.08 20.39
C GLY A 128 11.88 -1.01 20.67
N THR A 129 12.52 -2.17 20.76
CA THR A 129 13.99 -2.28 20.86
C THR A 129 14.61 -2.04 19.49
N TYR A 130 14.40 -0.86 18.92
CA TYR A 130 15.02 -0.49 17.67
C TYR A 130 16.54 -0.38 17.86
N SER A 131 17.28 -1.22 17.15
CA SER A 131 18.73 -1.06 16.97
C SER A 131 18.97 -0.42 15.62
N PRO A 132 19.28 0.88 15.57
CA PRO A 132 19.55 1.53 14.30
C PRO A 132 20.68 0.79 13.58
N ARG A 133 20.45 0.40 12.32
CA ARG A 133 21.57 0.13 11.42
C ARG A 133 22.46 1.36 11.52
N ALA A 134 23.71 1.20 11.99
CA ALA A 134 24.60 2.32 12.27
C ALA A 134 24.55 3.30 11.09
N ALA A 135 24.01 4.49 11.34
CA ALA A 135 23.94 5.53 10.32
C ALA A 135 25.37 5.78 9.85
N LYS A 136 25.64 5.52 8.60
CA LYS A 136 27.00 5.69 8.00
C LYS A 136 27.49 7.11 8.08
N THR A 137 26.56 8.06 8.36
CA THR A 137 26.91 9.49 8.46
C THR A 137 26.00 10.12 9.52
N ALA A 138 26.59 10.55 10.64
CA ALA A 138 25.85 11.37 11.60
C ALA A 138 25.57 12.75 10.95
N VAL A 139 24.32 13.15 10.94
CA VAL A 139 23.93 14.51 10.51
C VAL A 139 24.43 15.48 11.58
N PRO A 140 25.15 16.57 11.21
CA PRO A 140 25.57 17.58 12.18
C PRO A 140 24.37 18.19 12.90
N GLU A 141 24.50 18.43 14.20
CA GLU A 141 23.44 19.07 14.99
C GLU A 141 23.12 20.46 14.40
N GLY A 142 21.82 20.72 14.15
CA GLY A 142 21.34 21.97 13.55
C GLY A 142 21.49 22.06 12.02
N ALA A 143 21.92 21.01 11.34
CA ALA A 143 21.87 20.98 9.88
C ALA A 143 20.41 20.93 9.38
N PRO A 144 20.07 21.62 8.27
CA PRO A 144 18.75 21.50 7.68
C PRO A 144 18.51 20.07 7.24
N LEU A 145 17.34 19.52 7.59
CA LEU A 145 16.92 18.18 7.23
C LEU A 145 15.76 18.25 6.23
N HIS A 146 15.84 17.41 5.22
CA HIS A 146 14.79 17.27 4.23
C HIS A 146 14.22 15.87 4.20
N PHE A 147 12.93 15.75 4.48
CA PHE A 147 12.19 14.49 4.50
C PHE A 147 11.31 14.33 3.28
N ALA A 148 11.16 13.11 2.78
CA ALA A 148 10.13 12.75 1.81
C ALA A 148 9.03 11.94 2.48
N LEU A 149 7.77 12.32 2.27
CA LEU A 149 6.63 11.50 2.60
C LEU A 149 6.33 10.57 1.43
N ALA A 150 6.54 9.28 1.64
CA ALA A 150 6.24 8.22 0.68
C ALA A 150 5.07 7.36 1.16
N GLY A 151 4.54 6.51 0.32
CA GLY A 151 3.49 5.55 0.63
C GLY A 151 2.50 5.37 -0.52
N ASN A 152 1.61 4.40 -0.38
CA ASN A 152 0.60 4.09 -1.37
C ASN A 152 -0.41 5.22 -1.55
N GLN A 153 -1.21 5.15 -2.62
CA GLN A 153 -2.37 6.05 -2.75
C GLN A 153 -3.36 5.78 -1.61
N ASN A 154 -3.99 6.84 -1.12
CA ASN A 154 -5.01 6.82 -0.05
C ASN A 154 -4.54 6.29 1.32
N CYS A 155 -3.25 6.08 1.55
CA CYS A 155 -2.73 5.70 2.87
C CYS A 155 -2.70 6.83 3.90
N GLY A 156 -3.11 8.05 3.53
CA GLY A 156 -3.20 9.20 4.44
C GLY A 156 -2.01 10.15 4.43
N LYS A 157 -1.12 10.10 3.42
CA LYS A 157 0.07 10.99 3.29
C LYS A 157 -0.26 12.47 3.45
N THR A 158 -1.18 12.98 2.64
CA THR A 158 -1.55 14.41 2.68
C THR A 158 -2.16 14.81 4.02
N THR A 159 -2.88 13.92 4.70
CA THR A 159 -3.38 14.16 6.06
C THR A 159 -2.22 14.29 7.04
N SER A 160 -1.28 13.36 7.00
CA SER A 160 -0.07 13.39 7.84
C SER A 160 0.80 14.60 7.53
N PHE A 161 0.97 14.96 6.25
CA PHE A 161 1.66 16.18 5.83
C PHE A 161 1.03 17.44 6.45
N ASN A 162 -0.30 17.57 6.37
CA ASN A 162 -1.02 18.70 6.94
C ASN A 162 -0.89 18.77 8.46
N GLN A 163 -0.84 17.63 9.15
CA GLN A 163 -0.62 17.58 10.59
C GLN A 163 0.80 17.98 10.97
N LEU A 164 1.80 17.53 10.22
CA LEU A 164 3.20 17.86 10.47
C LEU A 164 3.52 19.33 10.21
N THR A 165 2.99 19.89 9.13
CA THR A 165 3.37 21.24 8.65
C THR A 165 2.40 22.35 9.07
N GLY A 166 1.13 22.03 9.23
CA GLY A 166 0.07 23.02 9.52
C GLY A 166 -0.10 24.03 8.40
N SER A 167 0.05 25.34 8.72
CA SER A 167 -0.05 26.43 7.75
C SER A 167 1.26 26.74 7.02
N ASN A 168 2.36 26.07 7.39
CA ASN A 168 3.70 26.32 6.85
C ASN A 168 3.96 25.48 5.58
N GLN A 169 3.10 25.66 4.57
CA GLN A 169 3.13 24.91 3.34
C GLN A 169 3.40 25.82 2.14
N HIS A 170 4.13 25.29 1.19
CA HIS A 170 4.34 25.89 -0.13
C HIS A 170 3.87 24.92 -1.20
N VAL A 171 3.04 25.39 -2.12
CA VAL A 171 2.51 24.57 -3.23
C VAL A 171 3.13 25.09 -4.52
N GLY A 172 3.69 24.19 -5.29
CA GLY A 172 4.28 24.43 -6.61
C GLY A 172 4.08 23.21 -7.48
N ASN A 173 4.85 23.10 -8.55
CA ASN A 173 4.86 21.90 -9.39
C ASN A 173 6.25 21.26 -9.35
N PHE A 174 6.31 19.96 -9.52
CA PHE A 174 7.59 19.30 -9.74
C PHE A 174 8.21 19.77 -11.08
N PRO A 175 9.53 19.91 -11.16
CA PRO A 175 10.20 20.41 -12.35
C PRO A 175 9.84 19.60 -13.60
N GLY A 176 9.38 20.29 -14.65
CA GLY A 176 9.11 19.70 -15.97
C GLY A 176 7.81 18.93 -16.11
N VAL A 177 6.96 18.92 -15.09
CA VAL A 177 5.66 18.19 -15.11
C VAL A 177 4.55 19.03 -14.48
N THR A 178 3.29 18.67 -14.74
CA THR A 178 2.10 19.33 -14.18
C THR A 178 1.62 18.71 -12.87
N VAL A 179 2.51 18.01 -12.17
CA VAL A 179 2.20 17.35 -10.90
C VAL A 179 2.49 18.31 -9.75
N ASP A 180 1.53 18.44 -8.84
CA ASP A 180 1.65 19.32 -7.68
C ASP A 180 2.76 18.85 -6.74
N ARG A 181 3.62 19.80 -6.34
CA ARG A 181 4.63 19.63 -5.29
C ARG A 181 4.18 20.40 -4.05
N LYS A 182 4.14 19.73 -2.92
CA LYS A 182 3.84 20.35 -1.64
C LYS A 182 5.03 20.18 -0.71
N ASP A 183 5.65 21.28 -0.37
CA ASP A 183 6.73 21.34 0.60
C ASP A 183 6.24 22.06 1.86
N GLY A 184 6.74 21.67 3.01
CA GLY A 184 6.37 22.32 4.26
C GLY A 184 7.46 22.20 5.31
N THR A 185 7.52 23.18 6.22
CA THR A 185 8.39 23.14 7.40
C THR A 185 7.65 22.42 8.51
N ILE A 186 8.30 21.49 9.20
CA ILE A 186 7.73 20.74 10.31
C ILE A 186 7.49 21.68 11.50
N ARG A 187 6.31 21.58 12.11
CA ARG A 187 5.95 22.39 13.29
C ARG A 187 6.97 22.18 14.40
N ASN A 188 7.37 23.26 15.05
CA ASN A 188 8.37 23.31 16.11
C ASN A 188 9.80 22.86 15.72
N HIS A 189 10.02 22.53 14.45
CA HIS A 189 11.30 22.11 13.90
C HIS A 189 11.62 22.92 12.63
N PRO A 190 12.00 24.20 12.75
CA PRO A 190 12.23 25.07 11.61
C PRO A 190 13.40 24.61 10.72
N GLU A 191 14.30 23.78 11.27
CA GLU A 191 15.41 23.13 10.56
C GLU A 191 14.96 21.96 9.69
N ALA A 192 13.74 21.44 9.89
CA ALA A 192 13.23 20.26 9.21
C ALA A 192 12.13 20.63 8.20
N SER A 193 12.29 20.19 6.98
CA SER A 193 11.30 20.32 5.90
C SER A 193 10.84 18.95 5.40
N VAL A 194 9.65 18.90 4.85
CA VAL A 194 9.05 17.67 4.31
C VAL A 194 8.36 17.95 2.99
N THR A 195 8.54 17.04 2.02
CA THR A 195 7.83 17.04 0.73
C THR A 195 6.79 15.93 0.69
N ASP A 196 5.54 16.28 0.37
CA ASP A 196 4.47 15.31 0.11
C ASP A 196 4.60 14.77 -1.31
N LEU A 197 4.91 13.49 -1.45
CA LEU A 197 5.06 12.84 -2.75
C LEU A 197 3.72 12.25 -3.23
N PRO A 198 3.45 12.27 -4.54
CA PRO A 198 2.37 11.47 -5.11
C PRO A 198 2.42 10.01 -4.65
N GLY A 199 1.24 9.40 -4.48
CA GLY A 199 1.16 7.99 -4.06
C GLY A 199 1.72 7.05 -5.10
N ILE A 200 2.55 6.11 -4.65
CA ILE A 200 3.14 5.08 -5.51
C ILE A 200 2.92 3.71 -4.88
N TYR A 201 2.81 2.68 -5.70
CA TYR A 201 2.68 1.30 -5.23
C TYR A 201 3.99 0.52 -5.31
N SER A 202 4.90 0.98 -6.17
CA SER A 202 6.23 0.41 -6.35
C SER A 202 7.18 1.43 -6.95
N LEU A 203 8.49 1.15 -6.89
CA LEU A 203 9.51 1.94 -7.60
C LEU A 203 9.60 1.58 -9.10
N SER A 204 8.68 0.76 -9.63
CA SER A 204 8.49 0.52 -11.04
C SER A 204 7.32 1.36 -11.56
N PRO A 205 7.53 2.66 -11.87
CA PRO A 205 6.46 3.60 -12.12
C PRO A 205 5.77 3.32 -13.46
N TYR A 206 4.46 3.47 -13.47
CA TYR A 206 3.64 3.40 -14.68
C TYR A 206 3.02 4.76 -15.03
N THR A 207 2.56 5.49 -14.03
CA THR A 207 1.95 6.82 -14.21
C THR A 207 3.00 7.94 -14.15
N GLY A 208 2.68 9.11 -14.74
CA GLY A 208 3.55 10.30 -14.64
C GLY A 208 3.81 10.73 -13.19
N GLU A 209 2.81 10.58 -12.32
CA GLU A 209 2.92 10.90 -10.89
C GLU A 209 3.87 9.93 -10.17
N GLU A 210 3.80 8.64 -10.48
CA GLU A 210 4.72 7.64 -9.91
C GLU A 210 6.16 7.86 -10.38
N VAL A 211 6.35 8.27 -11.64
CA VAL A 211 7.67 8.66 -12.16
C VAL A 211 8.25 9.80 -11.34
N VAL A 212 7.44 10.82 -11.02
CA VAL A 212 7.86 11.98 -10.23
C VAL A 212 8.32 11.57 -8.83
N SER A 213 7.51 10.75 -8.14
CA SER A 213 7.86 10.28 -6.78
C SER A 213 9.15 9.46 -6.79
N ARG A 214 9.30 8.56 -7.76
CA ARG A 214 10.51 7.75 -7.91
C ARG A 214 11.73 8.62 -8.19
N GLN A 215 11.64 9.57 -9.15
CA GLN A 215 12.74 10.47 -9.48
C GLN A 215 13.14 11.33 -8.29
N PHE A 216 12.17 11.87 -7.55
CA PHE A 216 12.44 12.64 -6.35
C PHE A 216 13.28 11.85 -5.34
N ILE A 217 12.86 10.62 -5.03
CA ILE A 217 13.56 9.78 -4.04
C ILE A 217 14.98 9.44 -4.52
N LEU A 218 15.17 9.16 -5.81
CA LEU A 218 16.45 8.72 -6.37
C LEU A 218 17.42 9.88 -6.65
N ASP A 219 16.91 10.99 -7.17
CA ASP A 219 17.72 12.10 -7.69
C ASP A 219 17.90 13.22 -6.66
N GLU A 220 16.84 13.69 -6.00
CA GLU A 220 16.92 14.73 -4.97
C GLU A 220 17.45 14.21 -3.63
N ARG A 221 17.38 12.89 -3.41
CA ARG A 221 18.01 12.18 -2.30
C ARG A 221 17.69 12.81 -0.94
N PRO A 222 16.44 12.75 -0.49
CA PRO A 222 16.06 13.27 0.83
C PRO A 222 16.93 12.66 1.94
N ASP A 223 17.12 13.38 3.03
CA ASP A 223 17.91 12.91 4.16
C ASP A 223 17.30 11.70 4.84
N ALA A 224 15.96 11.65 4.86
CA ALA A 224 15.22 10.47 5.31
C ALA A 224 13.85 10.35 4.62
N ILE A 225 13.27 9.16 4.68
CA ILE A 225 11.96 8.82 4.14
C ILE A 225 11.01 8.53 5.30
N ILE A 226 9.84 9.16 5.28
CA ILE A 226 8.71 8.81 6.14
C ILE A 226 7.75 8.02 5.28
N ASP A 227 7.68 6.70 5.49
CA ASP A 227 6.79 5.81 4.74
C ASP A 227 5.47 5.65 5.48
N ILE A 228 4.39 6.18 4.91
CA ILE A 228 3.06 6.10 5.48
C ILE A 228 2.39 4.81 4.99
N ILE A 229 2.12 3.92 5.93
CA ILE A 229 1.50 2.63 5.69
C ILE A 229 0.06 2.63 6.17
N ASP A 230 -0.85 2.22 5.31
CA ASP A 230 -2.21 1.85 5.69
C ASP A 230 -2.17 0.49 6.41
N ALA A 231 -2.38 0.52 7.73
CA ALA A 231 -2.34 -0.67 8.58
C ALA A 231 -3.47 -1.67 8.28
N THR A 232 -4.57 -1.23 7.66
CA THR A 232 -5.68 -2.11 7.27
C THR A 232 -5.28 -3.02 6.10
N ASN A 233 -4.22 -2.64 5.37
CA ASN A 233 -3.72 -3.35 4.21
C ASN A 233 -2.18 -3.42 4.20
N ILE A 234 -1.63 -3.81 5.31
CA ILE A 234 -0.19 -3.79 5.58
C ILE A 234 0.63 -4.61 4.56
N GLU A 235 0.14 -5.79 4.16
CA GLU A 235 0.85 -6.68 3.23
C GLU A 235 1.16 -6.00 1.89
N ARG A 236 0.20 -5.23 1.37
CA ARG A 236 0.37 -4.50 0.12
C ARG A 236 1.32 -3.31 0.27
N ASN A 237 1.18 -2.57 1.36
CA ASN A 237 2.03 -1.41 1.61
C ASN A 237 3.49 -1.82 1.81
N LEU A 238 3.74 -2.94 2.47
CA LEU A 238 5.09 -3.48 2.68
C LEU A 238 5.84 -3.77 1.39
N TYR A 239 5.16 -3.97 0.26
CA TYR A 239 5.83 -4.14 -1.03
C TYR A 239 6.66 -2.91 -1.43
N LEU A 240 6.09 -1.71 -1.30
CA LEU A 240 6.81 -0.46 -1.51
C LEU A 240 7.87 -0.25 -0.42
N THR A 241 7.50 -0.48 0.85
CA THR A 241 8.40 -0.34 2.01
C THR A 241 9.71 -1.09 1.80
N LEU A 242 9.64 -2.37 1.39
CA LEU A 242 10.84 -3.19 1.14
C LEU A 242 11.72 -2.61 0.03
N GLN A 243 11.12 -2.06 -1.03
CA GLN A 243 11.87 -1.40 -2.10
C GLN A 243 12.54 -0.10 -1.63
N LEU A 244 11.85 0.68 -0.79
CA LEU A 244 12.43 1.89 -0.19
C LEU A 244 13.62 1.56 0.73
N MET A 245 13.52 0.46 1.48
CA MET A 245 14.62 -0.03 2.33
C MET A 245 15.86 -0.41 1.53
N GLU A 246 15.71 -0.92 0.29
CA GLU A 246 16.84 -1.25 -0.59
C GLU A 246 17.65 -0.02 -1.02
N LEU A 247 17.08 1.19 -0.91
CA LEU A 247 17.79 2.42 -1.25
C LEU A 247 18.84 2.85 -0.20
N ASP A 248 18.93 2.13 0.92
CA ASP A 248 19.88 2.38 2.04
C ASP A 248 19.77 3.83 2.57
N ARG A 249 18.55 4.38 2.61
CA ARG A 249 18.23 5.69 3.19
C ARG A 249 17.67 5.54 4.60
N PRO A 250 17.98 6.48 5.51
CA PRO A 250 17.26 6.55 6.78
C PRO A 250 15.75 6.57 6.53
N MET A 251 15.01 5.74 7.25
CA MET A 251 13.57 5.63 7.06
C MET A 251 12.87 5.40 8.39
N VAL A 252 11.65 5.93 8.49
CA VAL A 252 10.69 5.61 9.54
C VAL A 252 9.38 5.18 8.89
N ILE A 253 8.74 4.20 9.46
CA ILE A 253 7.40 3.74 9.06
C ILE A 253 6.39 4.38 10.01
N ALA A 254 5.37 5.03 9.45
CA ALA A 254 4.23 5.54 10.21
C ALA A 254 2.99 4.72 9.85
N LEU A 255 2.47 3.96 10.84
CA LEU A 255 1.26 3.17 10.68
C LEU A 255 0.03 4.06 10.84
N ASN A 256 -0.71 4.23 9.77
CA ASN A 256 -1.96 4.98 9.75
C ASN A 256 -3.17 4.03 9.75
N MET A 257 -4.37 4.56 10.03
CA MET A 257 -5.64 3.81 10.07
C MET A 257 -5.67 2.68 11.13
N MET A 258 -4.89 2.83 12.20
CA MET A 258 -4.84 1.85 13.30
C MET A 258 -6.16 1.76 14.07
N ASP A 259 -6.93 2.84 14.09
CA ASP A 259 -8.31 2.89 14.59
C ASP A 259 -9.24 1.96 13.81
N GLU A 260 -9.12 1.91 12.49
CA GLU A 260 -9.89 1.00 11.64
C GLU A 260 -9.49 -0.46 11.87
N VAL A 261 -8.19 -0.74 12.02
CA VAL A 261 -7.70 -2.09 12.38
C VAL A 261 -8.34 -2.55 13.68
N THR A 262 -8.33 -1.69 14.70
CA THR A 262 -8.92 -1.99 16.00
C THR A 262 -10.43 -2.15 15.93
N ALA A 263 -11.14 -1.28 15.20
CA ALA A 263 -12.58 -1.35 15.00
C ALA A 263 -13.01 -2.66 14.31
N ASN A 264 -12.15 -3.21 13.44
CA ASN A 264 -12.37 -4.48 12.76
C ASN A 264 -11.90 -5.69 13.59
N GLY A 265 -11.50 -5.50 14.85
CA GLY A 265 -11.04 -6.56 15.75
C GLY A 265 -9.64 -7.11 15.42
N GLY A 266 -8.89 -6.39 14.61
CA GLY A 266 -7.49 -6.70 14.29
C GLY A 266 -6.51 -6.01 15.26
N ALA A 267 -5.24 -6.41 15.16
CA ALA A 267 -4.13 -5.77 15.84
C ALA A 267 -2.86 -5.91 15.01
N VAL A 268 -1.98 -4.92 15.08
CA VAL A 268 -0.63 -4.99 14.49
C VAL A 268 0.38 -5.00 15.63
N ASP A 269 1.24 -6.01 15.67
CA ASP A 269 2.37 -6.02 16.61
C ASP A 269 3.47 -5.11 16.07
N VAL A 270 3.44 -3.84 16.51
CA VAL A 270 4.36 -2.78 16.08
C VAL A 270 5.81 -3.14 16.42
N ASN A 271 6.05 -3.69 17.62
CA ASN A 271 7.39 -4.06 18.08
C ASN A 271 7.97 -5.21 17.24
N LEU A 272 7.14 -6.19 16.90
CA LEU A 272 7.55 -7.30 16.05
C LEU A 272 7.84 -6.77 14.63
N LEU A 273 6.99 -5.91 14.09
CA LEU A 273 7.19 -5.31 12.77
C LEU A 273 8.51 -4.52 12.70
N GLU A 274 8.78 -3.68 13.71
CA GLU A 274 10.03 -2.94 13.85
C GLU A 274 11.23 -3.87 13.90
N SER A 275 11.15 -4.93 14.72
CA SER A 275 12.26 -5.90 14.85
C SER A 275 12.53 -6.68 13.57
N LEU A 276 11.50 -7.02 12.81
CA LEU A 276 11.60 -7.76 11.54
C LEU A 276 12.17 -6.89 10.42
N LEU A 277 11.73 -5.65 10.33
CA LEU A 277 12.15 -4.72 9.28
C LEU A 277 13.48 -4.02 9.62
N GLY A 278 13.79 -3.85 10.91
CA GLY A 278 15.00 -3.14 11.36
C GLY A 278 14.96 -1.64 11.05
N VAL A 279 13.77 -1.05 11.03
CA VAL A 279 13.50 0.39 10.89
C VAL A 279 12.49 0.82 11.94
N PRO A 280 12.53 2.08 12.46
CA PRO A 280 11.56 2.55 13.43
C PRO A 280 10.13 2.46 12.88
N VAL A 281 9.19 2.05 13.73
CA VAL A 281 7.75 1.98 13.41
C VAL A 281 6.98 2.77 14.47
N VAL A 282 6.19 3.75 14.03
CA VAL A 282 5.41 4.66 14.89
C VAL A 282 3.94 4.67 14.52
#